data_8591c0a6d33e8b6aee7d9c33e09931be
#
_entry.id   8591c0a6d33e8b6aee7d9c33e09931be
#
_cell.length_a   1.000
_cell.length_b   1.000
_cell.length_c   1.000
_cell.angle_alpha   90.00
_cell.angle_beta   90.00
_cell.angle_gamma   90.00
#
_symmetry.space_group_name_H-M   'P 1'
#
loop_
_entity.id
_entity.type
_entity.pdbx_description
1 polymer ?
#
loop_
_entity_poly.entity_id
_entity_poly.type
_entity_poly.pdbx_seq_one_letter_code
_entity_poly.pdbx_strand_id
1 'polypeptide(L)'
;MQTKLLKGRTPLYLVLLLLVVAVMLYLRTHSGGKVSPPPTAGRDYPEIRREGTLRLLTAYTEGGVHAEGGELTGAVYTLAKKLQERSGLRVEVILENSWERALQLLSDGGADLVVRPMASTADVDTTRFLLFGQQTSGPLFLVQRRADSTTLVKRQIELGGRTITLPKGSPFALFIEHLSEEIGDSIHLDIDSLYQAEQLAMRVASGKITYTVCTDTEAKAFSKAFPELDCSIPLSYSFRTAWLLRHSSPVLRDSLSVWMAR
;
A
#
# COMPACT_ATOMS: atom_id res chain seq x y z
N MET A 1 -19.79 -24.38 52.61
CA MET A 1 -19.54 -25.77 52.20
C MET A 1 -19.31 -25.83 50.68
N GLN A 2 -18.32 -25.10 50.15
CA GLN A 2 -18.05 -25.01 48.68
C GLN A 2 -16.55 -25.04 48.30
N THR A 3 -15.64 -25.42 49.18
CA THR A 3 -14.17 -25.39 48.89
C THR A 3 -13.55 -26.74 48.56
N LYS A 4 -14.33 -27.82 48.50
CA LYS A 4 -13.78 -29.20 48.23
C LYS A 4 -13.82 -29.65 46.76
N LEU A 5 -14.52 -28.92 45.86
CA LEU A 5 -14.66 -29.33 44.46
C LEU A 5 -13.51 -28.85 43.53
N LEU A 6 -12.66 -27.93 43.98
CA LEU A 6 -11.56 -27.36 43.18
C LEU A 6 -10.25 -28.16 43.32
N LYS A 7 -10.07 -28.94 44.40
CA LYS A 7 -8.80 -29.67 44.67
C LYS A 7 -8.52 -30.86 43.71
N GLY A 8 -9.55 -31.40 43.06
CA GLY A 8 -9.38 -32.54 42.13
C GLY A 8 -9.13 -32.17 40.69
N ARG A 9 -9.38 -30.87 40.27
CA ARG A 9 -9.24 -30.43 38.88
C ARG A 9 -7.97 -29.60 38.60
N THR A 10 -7.30 -29.15 39.65
CA THR A 10 -6.04 -28.38 39.50
C THR A 10 -4.95 -29.11 38.76
N PRO A 11 -4.67 -30.44 38.97
CA PRO A 11 -3.66 -31.14 38.20
C PRO A 11 -4.07 -31.26 36.72
N LEU A 12 -5.37 -31.40 36.41
CA LEU A 12 -5.88 -31.45 35.04
C LEU A 12 -5.63 -30.14 34.27
N TYR A 13 -5.88 -28.99 34.94
CA TYR A 13 -5.61 -27.69 34.34
C TYR A 13 -4.10 -27.42 34.13
N LEU A 14 -3.25 -27.89 35.07
CA LEU A 14 -1.80 -27.82 34.93
C LEU A 14 -1.30 -28.64 33.74
N VAL A 15 -1.83 -29.84 33.55
CA VAL A 15 -1.48 -30.69 32.38
C VAL A 15 -1.95 -30.04 31.09
N LEU A 16 -3.17 -29.47 31.08
CA LEU A 16 -3.70 -28.78 29.90
C LEU A 16 -2.88 -27.52 29.57
N LEU A 17 -2.48 -26.75 30.56
CA LEU A 17 -1.60 -25.59 30.40
C LEU A 17 -0.24 -25.99 29.83
N LEU A 18 0.38 -27.03 30.37
CA LEU A 18 1.66 -27.57 29.87
C LEU A 18 1.54 -28.06 28.41
N LEU A 19 0.41 -28.70 28.07
CA LEU A 19 0.14 -29.14 26.72
C LEU A 19 -0.01 -27.96 25.74
N VAL A 20 -0.73 -26.90 26.14
CA VAL A 20 -0.85 -25.67 25.34
C VAL A 20 0.50 -25.00 25.15
N VAL A 21 1.31 -24.90 26.21
CA VAL A 21 2.68 -24.34 26.11
C VAL A 21 3.56 -25.20 25.22
N ALA A 22 3.49 -26.53 25.33
CA ALA A 22 4.25 -27.44 24.47
C ALA A 22 3.84 -27.33 22.99
N VAL A 23 2.51 -27.21 22.71
CA VAL A 23 2.00 -26.98 21.36
C VAL A 23 2.43 -25.61 20.84
N MET A 24 2.39 -24.55 21.67
CA MET A 24 2.89 -23.22 21.29
C MET A 24 4.39 -23.24 20.97
N LEU A 25 5.19 -23.91 21.77
CA LEU A 25 6.62 -24.07 21.54
C LEU A 25 6.88 -24.92 20.28
N TYR A 26 6.14 -26.01 20.10
CA TYR A 26 6.21 -26.85 18.90
C TYR A 26 5.83 -26.04 17.64
N LEU A 27 4.73 -25.30 17.67
CA LEU A 27 4.34 -24.42 16.57
C LEU A 27 5.38 -23.31 16.32
N ARG A 28 5.95 -22.72 17.38
CA ARG A 28 7.00 -21.70 17.25
C ARG A 28 8.29 -22.26 16.63
N THR A 29 8.64 -23.52 16.88
CA THR A 29 9.82 -24.17 16.30
C THR A 29 9.57 -24.73 14.91
N HIS A 30 8.34 -25.15 14.59
CA HIS A 30 7.98 -25.77 13.31
C HIS A 30 7.22 -24.80 12.37
N SER A 31 6.58 -23.76 12.87
CA SER A 31 6.09 -22.63 12.08
C SER A 31 7.18 -21.61 11.78
N GLY A 32 8.43 -21.99 11.92
CA GLY A 32 9.57 -21.26 11.41
C GLY A 32 9.41 -21.08 9.90
N GLY A 33 8.50 -20.19 9.49
CA GLY A 33 8.70 -19.47 8.27
C GLY A 33 10.14 -19.01 8.33
N LYS A 34 10.97 -19.38 7.34
CA LYS A 34 12.35 -18.94 7.23
C LYS A 34 12.35 -17.46 7.53
N VAL A 35 12.81 -17.08 8.74
CA VAL A 35 13.07 -15.68 9.05
C VAL A 35 14.07 -15.28 7.99
N SER A 36 13.60 -14.51 7.02
CA SER A 36 14.49 -13.94 6.02
C SER A 36 15.59 -13.22 6.78
N PRO A 37 16.87 -13.43 6.45
CA PRO A 37 17.96 -12.74 7.12
C PRO A 37 17.65 -11.24 7.19
N PRO A 38 18.13 -10.52 8.22
CA PRO A 38 17.86 -9.10 8.36
C PRO A 38 18.23 -8.41 7.06
N PRO A 39 17.40 -7.43 6.61
CA PRO A 39 17.61 -6.76 5.33
C PRO A 39 19.01 -6.16 5.29
N THR A 40 19.78 -6.55 4.32
CA THR A 40 21.16 -6.09 4.12
C THR A 40 21.10 -4.81 3.30
N ALA A 41 21.52 -3.70 3.88
CA ALA A 41 21.78 -2.48 3.11
C ALA A 41 22.73 -2.84 1.95
N GLY A 42 22.32 -2.56 0.71
CA GLY A 42 23.11 -2.89 -0.48
C GLY A 42 22.64 -4.13 -1.27
N ARG A 43 21.42 -4.64 -1.01
CA ARG A 43 20.84 -5.76 -1.77
C ARG A 43 20.56 -5.35 -3.22
N ASP A 44 21.28 -5.96 -4.19
CA ASP A 44 21.08 -5.80 -5.63
C ASP A 44 20.84 -7.18 -6.28
N TYR A 45 20.75 -7.27 -7.59
CA TYR A 45 20.44 -8.51 -8.31
C TYR A 45 21.36 -9.69 -7.99
N PRO A 46 22.69 -9.55 -7.83
CA PRO A 46 23.55 -10.67 -7.46
C PRO A 46 23.14 -11.34 -6.14
N GLU A 47 22.76 -10.56 -5.13
CA GLU A 47 22.29 -11.02 -3.83
C GLU A 47 20.91 -11.68 -3.95
N ILE A 48 20.00 -11.05 -4.71
CA ILE A 48 18.65 -11.58 -5.00
C ILE A 48 18.75 -12.93 -5.70
N ARG A 49 19.63 -13.04 -6.71
CA ARG A 49 19.87 -14.29 -7.45
C ARG A 49 20.42 -15.38 -6.56
N ARG A 50 21.36 -15.07 -5.66
CA ARG A 50 21.94 -16.03 -4.71
C ARG A 50 20.91 -16.55 -3.71
N GLU A 51 20.02 -15.67 -3.24
CA GLU A 51 18.90 -16.02 -2.36
C GLU A 51 17.76 -16.73 -3.13
N GLY A 52 17.66 -16.51 -4.42
CA GLY A 52 16.64 -17.09 -5.29
C GLY A 52 15.25 -16.43 -5.14
N THR A 53 15.15 -15.30 -4.43
CA THR A 53 13.85 -14.66 -4.12
C THR A 53 13.89 -13.17 -4.42
N LEU A 54 12.96 -12.73 -5.27
CA LEU A 54 12.66 -11.31 -5.55
C LEU A 54 11.43 -10.88 -4.70
N ARG A 55 11.58 -9.83 -3.91
CA ARG A 55 10.53 -9.31 -3.02
C ARG A 55 9.84 -8.12 -3.64
N LEU A 56 8.59 -8.30 -4.00
CA LEU A 56 7.74 -7.30 -4.62
C LEU A 56 6.75 -6.79 -3.58
N LEU A 57 6.78 -5.50 -3.29
CA LEU A 57 5.89 -4.87 -2.33
C LEU A 57 4.78 -4.11 -3.04
N THR A 58 3.55 -4.30 -2.58
CA THR A 58 2.37 -3.57 -3.06
C THR A 58 1.37 -3.33 -1.92
N ALA A 59 0.33 -2.54 -2.20
CA ALA A 59 -0.79 -2.38 -1.28
C ALA A 59 -1.84 -3.47 -1.50
N TYR A 60 -2.59 -3.79 -0.46
CA TYR A 60 -3.83 -4.53 -0.57
C TYR A 60 -4.93 -3.58 -1.07
N THR A 61 -5.18 -3.60 -2.35
CA THR A 61 -6.18 -2.76 -3.04
C THR A 61 -6.72 -3.49 -4.26
N GLU A 62 -7.89 -3.14 -4.75
CA GLU A 62 -8.44 -3.71 -5.98
C GLU A 62 -7.53 -3.51 -7.21
N GLY A 63 -6.79 -2.40 -7.28
CA GLY A 63 -5.82 -2.14 -8.34
C GLY A 63 -4.47 -2.85 -8.16
N GLY A 64 -4.16 -3.33 -6.97
CA GLY A 64 -2.93 -4.01 -6.61
C GLY A 64 -3.10 -5.53 -6.50
N VAL A 65 -3.24 -5.99 -5.27
CA VAL A 65 -3.56 -7.39 -4.93
C VAL A 65 -4.76 -7.39 -4.01
N HIS A 66 -5.74 -8.23 -4.30
CA HIS A 66 -6.93 -8.46 -3.47
C HIS A 66 -7.33 -9.93 -3.49
N ALA A 67 -8.21 -10.33 -2.58
CA ALA A 67 -8.74 -11.69 -2.53
C ALA A 67 -10.10 -11.73 -3.22
N GLU A 68 -10.26 -12.63 -4.20
CA GLU A 68 -11.52 -12.91 -4.87
C GLU A 68 -11.74 -14.41 -4.90
N GLY A 69 -12.88 -14.86 -4.39
CA GLY A 69 -13.20 -16.30 -4.33
C GLY A 69 -12.22 -17.15 -3.48
N GLY A 70 -11.48 -16.53 -2.56
CA GLY A 70 -10.44 -17.19 -1.73
C GLY A 70 -9.06 -17.26 -2.37
N GLU A 71 -8.90 -16.74 -3.57
CA GLU A 71 -7.60 -16.65 -4.27
C GLU A 71 -7.11 -15.20 -4.33
N LEU A 72 -5.78 -15.02 -4.34
CA LEU A 72 -5.18 -13.71 -4.58
C LEU A 72 -5.20 -13.39 -6.08
N THR A 73 -5.73 -12.24 -6.42
CA THR A 73 -5.85 -11.73 -7.78
C THR A 73 -5.36 -10.28 -7.88
N GLY A 74 -5.38 -9.72 -9.07
CA GLY A 74 -5.01 -8.33 -9.33
C GLY A 74 -3.82 -8.16 -10.26
N ALA A 75 -3.65 -6.94 -10.76
CA ALA A 75 -2.62 -6.63 -11.75
C ALA A 75 -1.20 -6.91 -11.25
N VAL A 76 -0.93 -6.61 -9.98
CA VAL A 76 0.40 -6.83 -9.38
C VAL A 76 0.67 -8.33 -9.15
N TYR A 77 -0.35 -9.11 -8.83
CA TYR A 77 -0.21 -10.57 -8.72
C TYR A 77 0.11 -11.20 -10.09
N THR A 78 -0.56 -10.75 -11.15
CA THR A 78 -0.27 -11.16 -12.53
C THR A 78 1.15 -10.78 -12.94
N LEU A 79 1.59 -9.56 -12.58
CA LEU A 79 2.97 -9.12 -12.80
C LEU A 79 3.98 -10.02 -12.05
N ALA A 80 3.69 -10.38 -10.80
CA ALA A 80 4.56 -11.25 -10.02
C ALA A 80 4.77 -12.61 -10.69
N LYS A 81 3.70 -13.23 -11.19
CA LYS A 81 3.77 -14.49 -11.97
C LYS A 81 4.64 -14.31 -13.22
N LYS A 82 4.43 -13.25 -13.99
CA LYS A 82 5.22 -12.95 -15.20
C LYS A 82 6.70 -12.71 -14.87
N LEU A 83 7.01 -12.01 -13.79
CA LEU A 83 8.39 -11.82 -13.35
C LEU A 83 9.04 -13.15 -12.91
N GLN A 84 8.30 -14.01 -12.20
CA GLN A 84 8.78 -15.33 -11.80
C GLN A 84 9.13 -16.19 -13.01
N GLU A 85 8.25 -16.25 -14.01
CA GLU A 85 8.48 -17.03 -15.24
C GLU A 85 9.70 -16.53 -16.02
N ARG A 86 9.92 -15.22 -16.05
CA ARG A 86 11.00 -14.62 -16.85
C ARG A 86 12.36 -14.56 -16.17
N SER A 87 12.35 -14.37 -14.86
CA SER A 87 13.58 -14.27 -14.07
C SER A 87 14.11 -15.63 -13.61
N GLY A 88 13.22 -16.64 -13.51
CA GLY A 88 13.51 -17.91 -12.85
C GLY A 88 13.64 -17.78 -11.33
N LEU A 89 13.34 -16.62 -10.75
CA LEU A 89 13.36 -16.39 -9.31
C LEU A 89 11.98 -16.69 -8.72
N ARG A 90 11.95 -17.08 -7.46
CA ARG A 90 10.70 -17.04 -6.68
C ARG A 90 10.32 -15.57 -6.45
N VAL A 91 9.09 -15.19 -6.77
CA VAL A 91 8.58 -13.85 -6.48
C VAL A 91 7.69 -13.91 -5.24
N GLU A 92 8.10 -13.20 -4.21
CA GLU A 92 7.34 -13.04 -2.96
C GLU A 92 6.62 -11.69 -2.98
N VAL A 93 5.29 -11.70 -2.81
CA VAL A 93 4.49 -10.47 -2.75
C VAL A 93 4.29 -10.09 -1.30
N ILE A 94 4.76 -8.91 -0.92
CA ILE A 94 4.62 -8.31 0.41
C ILE A 94 3.50 -7.28 0.34
N LEU A 95 2.52 -7.39 1.23
CA LEU A 95 1.40 -6.45 1.32
C LEU A 95 1.69 -5.44 2.42
N GLU A 96 1.79 -4.17 2.04
CA GLU A 96 1.99 -3.06 2.96
C GLU A 96 1.21 -1.83 2.47
N ASN A 97 0.27 -1.37 3.26
CA ASN A 97 -0.59 -0.24 2.88
C ASN A 97 0.01 1.12 3.26
N SER A 98 0.84 1.18 4.29
CA SER A 98 1.53 2.43 4.66
C SER A 98 2.66 2.76 3.68
N TRP A 99 2.63 3.97 3.11
CA TRP A 99 3.72 4.45 2.24
C TRP A 99 5.04 4.60 2.98
N GLU A 100 5.00 5.16 4.18
CA GLU A 100 6.19 5.33 5.02
C GLU A 100 6.87 3.98 5.30
N ARG A 101 6.08 2.97 5.66
CA ARG A 101 6.59 1.62 5.91
C ARG A 101 7.08 0.94 4.64
N ALA A 102 6.41 1.14 3.50
CA ALA A 102 6.83 0.62 2.21
C ALA A 102 8.21 1.17 1.81
N LEU A 103 8.42 2.49 1.93
CA LEU A 103 9.70 3.14 1.66
C LEU A 103 10.80 2.67 2.63
N GLN A 104 10.46 2.46 3.90
CA GLN A 104 11.40 1.90 4.87
C GLN A 104 11.82 0.48 4.49
N LEU A 105 10.87 -0.41 4.19
CA LEU A 105 11.15 -1.78 3.77
C LEU A 105 12.01 -1.82 2.50
N LEU A 106 11.74 -0.94 1.53
CA LEU A 106 12.56 -0.83 0.34
C LEU A 106 13.99 -0.37 0.70
N SER A 107 14.14 0.65 1.52
CA SER A 107 15.43 1.18 1.95
C SER A 107 16.27 0.13 2.69
N ASP A 108 15.63 -0.60 3.62
CA ASP A 108 16.30 -1.57 4.48
C ASP A 108 16.58 -2.91 3.77
N GLY A 109 16.16 -3.08 2.51
CA GLY A 109 16.30 -4.33 1.75
C GLY A 109 15.26 -5.40 2.12
N GLY A 110 14.22 -5.05 2.85
CA GLY A 110 13.07 -5.90 3.13
C GLY A 110 12.18 -6.09 1.90
N ALA A 111 12.21 -5.16 0.95
CA ALA A 111 11.60 -5.27 -0.38
C ALA A 111 12.63 -4.91 -1.46
N ASP A 112 12.44 -5.39 -2.68
CA ASP A 112 13.31 -5.11 -3.80
C ASP A 112 12.69 -4.15 -4.82
N LEU A 113 11.37 -4.23 -4.98
CA LEU A 113 10.58 -3.40 -5.89
C LEU A 113 9.27 -3.02 -5.21
N VAL A 114 8.94 -1.73 -5.18
CA VAL A 114 7.63 -1.25 -4.76
C VAL A 114 6.77 -1.00 -5.99
N VAL A 115 5.75 -1.84 -6.18
CA VAL A 115 4.79 -1.76 -7.28
C VAL A 115 3.51 -1.10 -6.76
N ARG A 116 3.60 0.19 -6.55
CA ARG A 116 2.46 1.05 -6.22
C ARG A 116 2.51 2.27 -7.12
N PRO A 117 1.38 2.74 -7.66
CA PRO A 117 1.37 3.97 -8.44
C PRO A 117 1.87 5.13 -7.60
N MET A 118 3.04 5.67 -7.97
CA MET A 118 3.58 6.89 -7.38
C MET A 118 3.69 7.92 -8.49
N ALA A 119 3.17 9.11 -8.27
CA ALA A 119 3.33 10.21 -9.21
C ALA A 119 4.83 10.44 -9.46
N SER A 120 5.23 10.51 -10.72
CA SER A 120 6.64 10.75 -11.08
C SER A 120 7.13 12.14 -10.68
N THR A 121 6.20 13.02 -10.31
CA THR A 121 6.45 14.36 -9.75
C THR A 121 6.43 14.38 -8.22
N ALA A 122 6.18 13.24 -7.55
CA ALA A 122 6.22 13.17 -6.10
C ALA A 122 7.63 13.52 -5.59
N ASP A 123 7.69 14.18 -4.44
CA ASP A 123 8.95 14.45 -3.74
C ASP A 123 9.52 13.14 -3.18
N VAL A 124 10.30 12.49 -4.02
CA VAL A 124 10.99 11.24 -3.69
C VAL A 124 12.46 11.53 -3.50
N ASP A 125 13.01 11.11 -2.37
CA ASP A 125 14.46 11.18 -2.14
C ASP A 125 15.22 10.37 -3.21
N THR A 126 15.63 11.06 -4.28
CA THR A 126 16.36 10.47 -5.43
C THR A 126 17.74 9.97 -5.06
N THR A 127 18.27 10.32 -3.90
CA THR A 127 19.55 9.76 -3.41
C THR A 127 19.38 8.32 -2.90
N ARG A 128 18.18 7.97 -2.46
CA ARG A 128 17.83 6.66 -1.92
C ARG A 128 17.05 5.79 -2.89
N PHE A 129 16.19 6.41 -3.71
CA PHE A 129 15.24 5.71 -4.56
C PHE A 129 15.34 6.12 -6.02
N LEU A 130 15.01 5.19 -6.89
CA LEU A 130 14.97 5.33 -8.34
C LEU A 130 13.55 5.05 -8.82
N LEU A 131 13.02 5.94 -9.65
CA LEU A 131 11.75 5.73 -10.35
C LEU A 131 11.98 4.80 -11.55
N PHE A 132 11.18 3.73 -11.65
CA PHE A 132 11.30 2.70 -12.67
C PHE A 132 9.96 2.42 -13.35
N GLY A 133 10.01 2.09 -14.65
CA GLY A 133 8.83 1.62 -15.37
C GLY A 133 7.73 2.67 -15.46
N GLN A 134 8.05 3.87 -15.97
CA GLN A 134 7.07 4.95 -16.11
C GLN A 134 5.83 4.47 -16.87
N GLN A 135 4.67 4.69 -16.29
CA GLN A 135 3.37 4.35 -16.84
C GLN A 135 2.47 5.60 -16.82
N THR A 136 1.54 5.67 -17.73
CA THR A 136 0.47 6.67 -17.66
C THR A 136 -0.63 6.10 -16.78
N SER A 137 -0.96 6.80 -15.70
CA SER A 137 -2.10 6.50 -14.84
C SER A 137 -3.30 7.33 -15.28
N GLY A 138 -4.50 6.88 -14.90
CA GLY A 138 -5.71 7.68 -15.01
C GLY A 138 -5.67 8.92 -14.11
N PRO A 139 -6.70 9.76 -14.15
CA PRO A 139 -6.80 10.94 -13.31
C PRO A 139 -6.89 10.58 -11.81
N LEU A 140 -6.52 11.54 -10.97
CA LEU A 140 -6.91 11.56 -9.57
C LEU A 140 -8.33 12.14 -9.46
N PHE A 141 -9.09 11.62 -8.52
CA PHE A 141 -10.45 12.07 -8.25
C PHE A 141 -10.60 12.57 -6.82
N LEU A 142 -11.45 13.59 -6.67
CA LEU A 142 -11.93 14.01 -5.37
C LEU A 142 -12.94 12.98 -4.85
N VAL A 143 -12.81 12.62 -3.58
CA VAL A 143 -13.79 11.80 -2.85
C VAL A 143 -14.55 12.72 -1.93
N GLN A 144 -15.87 12.84 -2.13
CA GLN A 144 -16.77 13.67 -1.34
C GLN A 144 -18.11 12.96 -1.11
N ARG A 145 -18.94 13.46 -0.20
CA ARG A 145 -20.24 12.86 0.11
C ARG A 145 -21.36 13.54 -0.69
N ARG A 146 -22.16 12.76 -1.42
CA ARG A 146 -23.27 13.25 -2.27
C ARG A 146 -24.35 14.03 -1.49
N ALA A 147 -24.64 13.60 -0.27
CA ALA A 147 -25.72 14.17 0.54
C ALA A 147 -25.42 15.56 1.12
N ASP A 148 -24.19 16.04 1.00
CA ASP A 148 -23.78 17.31 1.59
C ASP A 148 -23.76 18.42 0.54
N SER A 149 -24.95 18.95 0.24
CA SER A 149 -25.12 19.97 -0.80
C SER A 149 -24.35 21.28 -0.52
N THR A 150 -23.98 21.54 0.73
CA THR A 150 -23.27 22.77 1.13
C THR A 150 -21.76 22.67 0.92
N THR A 151 -21.22 21.47 0.93
CA THR A 151 -19.78 21.18 0.74
C THR A 151 -19.47 20.55 -0.61
N LEU A 152 -20.51 20.22 -1.40
CA LEU A 152 -20.34 19.54 -2.69
C LEU A 152 -19.57 20.41 -3.68
N VAL A 153 -18.38 19.98 -4.05
CA VAL A 153 -17.51 20.57 -5.07
C VAL A 153 -17.90 20.04 -6.44
N LYS A 154 -18.04 20.92 -7.41
CA LYS A 154 -18.35 20.57 -8.81
C LYS A 154 -17.19 20.86 -9.76
N ARG A 155 -16.30 21.75 -9.37
CA ARG A 155 -15.12 22.17 -10.15
C ARG A 155 -13.91 22.31 -9.22
N GLN A 156 -12.73 22.04 -9.71
CA GLN A 156 -11.48 22.11 -8.95
C GLN A 156 -11.28 23.45 -8.23
N ILE A 157 -11.63 24.56 -8.87
CA ILE A 157 -11.47 25.91 -8.32
C ILE A 157 -12.28 26.11 -7.00
N GLU A 158 -13.31 25.31 -6.77
CA GLU A 158 -14.14 25.37 -5.56
C GLU A 158 -13.46 24.70 -4.35
N LEU A 159 -12.26 24.13 -4.55
CA LEU A 159 -11.42 23.58 -3.48
C LEU A 159 -10.67 24.65 -2.69
N GLY A 160 -10.62 25.89 -3.18
CA GLY A 160 -10.05 27.01 -2.42
C GLY A 160 -10.66 27.12 -1.03
N GLY A 161 -9.83 27.29 -0.01
CA GLY A 161 -10.21 27.32 1.40
C GLY A 161 -10.70 25.98 1.98
N ARG A 162 -10.67 24.88 1.22
CA ARG A 162 -11.12 23.55 1.67
C ARG A 162 -9.97 22.75 2.26
N THR A 163 -10.32 21.77 3.09
CA THR A 163 -9.34 20.84 3.69
C THR A 163 -9.48 19.47 3.04
N ILE A 164 -8.39 18.96 2.49
CA ILE A 164 -8.27 17.59 1.94
C ILE A 164 -7.46 16.77 2.93
N THR A 165 -8.00 15.65 3.39
CA THR A 165 -7.29 14.71 4.27
C THR A 165 -6.59 13.64 3.44
N LEU A 166 -5.28 13.45 3.67
CA LEU A 166 -4.45 12.44 3.01
C LEU A 166 -3.81 11.49 4.03
N PRO A 167 -3.51 10.25 3.64
CA PRO A 167 -2.69 9.38 4.46
C PRO A 167 -1.27 9.95 4.62
N LYS A 168 -0.64 9.71 5.76
CA LYS A 168 0.76 10.06 5.97
C LYS A 168 1.66 9.40 4.90
N GLY A 169 2.54 10.20 4.31
CA GLY A 169 3.42 9.78 3.23
C GLY A 169 2.71 9.58 1.89
N SER A 170 1.50 10.12 1.73
CA SER A 170 0.76 10.08 0.46
C SER A 170 1.60 10.65 -0.69
N PRO A 171 1.72 9.94 -1.83
CA PRO A 171 2.45 10.44 -2.99
C PRO A 171 1.72 11.59 -3.71
N PHE A 172 0.53 11.98 -3.23
CA PHE A 172 -0.31 13.01 -3.85
C PHE A 172 -0.25 14.36 -3.12
N ALA A 173 0.46 14.47 -2.00
CA ALA A 173 0.54 15.71 -1.23
C ALA A 173 1.08 16.86 -2.09
N LEU A 174 2.24 16.67 -2.73
CA LEU A 174 2.84 17.67 -3.61
C LEU A 174 1.93 18.04 -4.79
N PHE A 175 1.17 17.08 -5.32
CA PHE A 175 0.20 17.36 -6.38
C PHE A 175 -0.91 18.33 -5.89
N ILE A 176 -1.43 18.13 -4.67
CA ILE A 176 -2.46 19.01 -4.10
C ILE A 176 -1.89 20.40 -3.79
N GLU A 177 -0.63 20.48 -3.36
CA GLU A 177 0.06 21.77 -3.17
C GLU A 177 0.16 22.54 -4.50
N HIS A 178 0.59 21.89 -5.59
CA HIS A 178 0.62 22.52 -6.91
C HIS A 178 -0.78 22.89 -7.42
N LEU A 179 -1.79 22.05 -7.17
CA LEU A 179 -3.17 22.38 -7.51
C LEU A 179 -3.65 23.63 -6.76
N SER A 180 -3.26 23.78 -5.50
CA SER A 180 -3.53 24.98 -4.70
C SER A 180 -2.94 26.24 -5.34
N GLU A 181 -1.69 26.17 -5.80
CA GLU A 181 -1.03 27.26 -6.54
C GLU A 181 -1.74 27.55 -7.87
N GLU A 182 -2.12 26.52 -8.61
CA GLU A 182 -2.77 26.63 -9.92
C GLU A 182 -4.14 27.30 -9.82
N ILE A 183 -4.94 26.98 -8.81
CA ILE A 183 -6.24 27.62 -8.60
C ILE A 183 -6.13 29.01 -7.97
N GLY A 184 -4.96 29.42 -7.48
CA GLY A 184 -4.71 30.73 -6.87
C GLY A 184 -5.35 30.92 -5.49
N ASP A 185 -5.68 29.84 -4.80
CA ASP A 185 -6.26 29.85 -3.44
C ASP A 185 -5.76 28.63 -2.65
N SER A 186 -5.72 28.73 -1.31
CA SER A 186 -5.13 27.72 -0.45
C SER A 186 -6.02 26.48 -0.32
N ILE A 187 -5.51 25.31 -0.69
CA ILE A 187 -6.06 24.02 -0.27
C ILE A 187 -5.30 23.58 0.99
N HIS A 188 -6.02 23.35 2.08
CA HIS A 188 -5.41 22.90 3.32
C HIS A 188 -5.24 21.38 3.30
N LEU A 189 -4.03 20.91 3.59
CA LEU A 189 -3.75 19.48 3.76
C LEU A 189 -3.86 19.09 5.22
N ASP A 190 -4.68 18.08 5.50
CA ASP A 190 -4.73 17.37 6.78
C ASP A 190 -4.12 15.97 6.60
N ILE A 191 -3.07 15.66 7.37
CA ILE A 191 -2.34 14.41 7.21
C ILE A 191 -2.72 13.43 8.32
N ASP A 192 -3.44 12.39 7.93
CA ASP A 192 -3.85 11.33 8.84
C ASP A 192 -2.74 10.27 8.98
N SER A 193 -2.29 10.04 10.19
CA SER A 193 -1.22 9.07 10.50
C SER A 193 -1.72 7.64 10.72
N LEU A 194 -3.04 7.43 10.85
CA LEU A 194 -3.64 6.15 11.22
C LEU A 194 -4.33 5.46 10.04
N TYR A 195 -5.04 6.26 9.22
CA TYR A 195 -5.92 5.73 8.18
C TYR A 195 -5.29 5.82 6.80
N GLN A 196 -5.56 4.80 5.98
CA GLN A 196 -5.14 4.74 4.58
C GLN A 196 -6.31 5.12 3.65
N ALA A 197 -6.07 5.15 2.33
CA ALA A 197 -7.02 5.69 1.35
C ALA A 197 -8.45 5.15 1.48
N GLU A 198 -8.62 3.83 1.62
CA GLU A 198 -9.95 3.20 1.76
C GLU A 198 -10.65 3.62 3.06
N GLN A 199 -9.92 3.62 4.18
CA GLN A 199 -10.48 4.05 5.47
C GLN A 199 -10.82 5.55 5.46
N LEU A 200 -10.04 6.39 4.77
CA LEU A 200 -10.38 7.80 4.58
C LEU A 200 -11.65 7.94 3.72
N ALA A 201 -11.82 7.16 2.65
CA ALA A 201 -13.07 7.11 1.89
C ALA A 201 -14.28 6.74 2.77
N MET A 202 -14.14 5.73 3.65
CA MET A 202 -15.16 5.37 4.65
C MET A 202 -15.46 6.53 5.62
N ARG A 203 -14.45 7.30 6.00
CA ARG A 203 -14.62 8.48 6.88
C ARG A 203 -15.34 9.62 6.15
N VAL A 204 -15.12 9.78 4.85
CA VAL A 204 -15.93 10.71 4.00
C VAL A 204 -17.37 10.21 3.93
N ALA A 205 -17.62 8.93 3.63
CA ALA A 205 -18.97 8.35 3.57
C ALA A 205 -19.74 8.56 4.87
N SER A 206 -19.06 8.41 6.02
CA SER A 206 -19.65 8.63 7.36
C SER A 206 -19.70 10.10 7.79
N GLY A 207 -19.22 11.04 6.98
CA GLY A 207 -19.21 12.47 7.29
C GLY A 207 -18.22 12.90 8.38
N LYS A 208 -17.23 12.08 8.70
CA LYS A 208 -16.19 12.39 9.70
C LYS A 208 -15.08 13.29 9.15
N ILE A 209 -14.83 13.23 7.85
CA ILE A 209 -13.98 14.15 7.08
C ILE A 209 -14.76 14.57 5.83
N THR A 210 -14.38 15.70 5.22
CA THR A 210 -15.14 16.23 4.10
C THR A 210 -14.62 15.73 2.77
N TYR A 211 -13.30 15.72 2.58
CA TYR A 211 -12.65 15.36 1.32
C TYR A 211 -11.43 14.48 1.53
N THR A 212 -11.24 13.55 0.60
CA THR A 212 -9.96 12.88 0.34
C THR A 212 -9.76 12.73 -1.16
N VAL A 213 -8.67 12.12 -1.60
CA VAL A 213 -8.41 11.86 -3.02
C VAL A 213 -8.17 10.38 -3.25
N CYS A 214 -8.47 9.93 -4.47
CA CYS A 214 -8.25 8.55 -4.89
C CYS A 214 -7.80 8.47 -6.35
N THR A 215 -7.25 7.35 -6.72
CA THR A 215 -6.93 7.01 -8.11
C THR A 215 -8.20 6.62 -8.89
N ASP A 216 -8.12 6.55 -10.23
CA ASP A 216 -9.22 6.09 -11.09
C ASP A 216 -9.74 4.68 -10.71
N THR A 217 -8.83 3.76 -10.38
CA THR A 217 -9.19 2.41 -9.95
C THR A 217 -9.93 2.42 -8.61
N GLU A 218 -9.42 3.19 -7.65
CA GLU A 218 -10.05 3.33 -6.33
C GLU A 218 -11.40 4.05 -6.44
N ALA A 219 -11.54 5.05 -7.31
CA ALA A 219 -12.81 5.77 -7.53
C ALA A 219 -13.92 4.81 -7.97
N LYS A 220 -13.62 3.88 -8.87
CA LYS A 220 -14.55 2.83 -9.31
C LYS A 220 -14.93 1.89 -8.17
N ALA A 221 -13.96 1.46 -7.38
CA ALA A 221 -14.18 0.59 -6.22
C ALA A 221 -15.01 1.30 -5.14
N PHE A 222 -14.65 2.54 -4.79
CA PHE A 222 -15.35 3.32 -3.76
C PHE A 222 -16.78 3.67 -4.16
N SER A 223 -17.01 4.05 -5.42
CA SER A 223 -18.37 4.34 -5.91
C SER A 223 -19.29 3.11 -5.87
N LYS A 224 -18.72 1.90 -5.99
CA LYS A 224 -19.46 0.63 -5.87
C LYS A 224 -19.70 0.24 -4.42
N ALA A 225 -18.67 0.39 -3.57
CA ALA A 225 -18.72 -0.02 -2.17
C ALA A 225 -19.50 0.96 -1.28
N PHE A 226 -19.46 2.27 -1.62
CA PHE A 226 -20.05 3.36 -0.83
C PHE A 226 -20.93 4.25 -1.73
N PRO A 227 -22.22 3.92 -1.90
CA PRO A 227 -23.12 4.68 -2.78
C PRO A 227 -23.28 6.16 -2.38
N GLU A 228 -22.98 6.51 -1.12
CA GLU A 228 -22.99 7.85 -0.57
C GLU A 228 -21.88 8.73 -1.15
N LEU A 229 -20.81 8.13 -1.67
CA LEU A 229 -19.67 8.87 -2.19
C LEU A 229 -19.91 9.34 -3.63
N ASP A 230 -19.35 10.50 -3.90
CA ASP A 230 -19.14 11.05 -5.24
C ASP A 230 -17.65 11.12 -5.51
N CYS A 231 -17.18 10.33 -6.47
CA CYS A 231 -15.81 10.29 -6.96
C CYS A 231 -15.76 10.71 -8.44
N SER A 232 -16.64 11.63 -8.87
CA SER A 232 -16.77 12.02 -10.28
C SER A 232 -15.92 13.21 -10.68
N ILE A 233 -15.40 13.99 -9.72
CA ILE A 233 -14.65 15.20 -9.99
C ILE A 233 -13.17 14.88 -10.19
N PRO A 234 -12.65 14.98 -11.43
CA PRO A 234 -11.22 14.74 -11.68
C PRO A 234 -10.41 15.94 -11.18
N LEU A 235 -9.35 15.65 -10.44
CA LEU A 235 -8.35 16.64 -9.99
C LEU A 235 -7.18 16.77 -10.96
N SER A 236 -6.96 15.77 -11.82
CA SER A 236 -5.97 15.80 -12.90
C SER A 236 -6.54 15.13 -14.14
N TYR A 237 -5.92 15.33 -15.31
CA TYR A 237 -6.29 14.61 -16.52
C TYR A 237 -5.69 13.20 -16.55
N SER A 238 -4.40 13.15 -16.41
CA SER A 238 -3.61 11.93 -16.23
C SER A 238 -2.27 12.32 -15.63
N PHE A 239 -1.63 11.39 -14.96
CA PHE A 239 -0.29 11.64 -14.46
C PHE A 239 0.60 10.43 -14.73
N ARG A 240 1.89 10.70 -14.81
CA ARG A 240 2.88 9.64 -14.96
C ARG A 240 3.12 9.03 -13.59
N THR A 241 3.00 7.72 -13.52
CA THR A 241 3.36 6.93 -12.35
C THR A 241 4.60 6.11 -12.64
N ALA A 242 5.32 5.78 -11.60
CA ALA A 242 6.45 4.88 -11.65
C ALA A 242 6.46 3.98 -10.43
N TRP A 243 7.19 2.90 -10.53
CA TRP A 243 7.52 2.04 -9.39
C TRP A 243 8.83 2.52 -8.75
N LEU A 244 9.12 2.03 -7.56
CA LEU A 244 10.33 2.41 -6.84
C LEU A 244 11.28 1.24 -6.68
N LEU A 245 12.55 1.53 -6.96
CA LEU A 245 13.71 0.71 -6.63
C LEU A 245 14.63 1.47 -5.69
N ARG A 246 15.52 0.76 -5.01
CA ARG A 246 16.67 1.42 -4.37
C ARG A 246 17.60 2.00 -5.42
N HIS A 247 18.12 3.18 -5.17
CA HIS A 247 19.16 3.78 -6.02
C HIS A 247 20.42 2.88 -6.09
N SER A 248 20.71 2.17 -5.01
CA SER A 248 21.83 1.23 -4.90
C SER A 248 21.62 -0.12 -5.60
N SER A 249 20.54 -0.31 -6.38
CA SER A 249 20.24 -1.57 -7.08
C SER A 249 20.21 -1.40 -8.60
N PRO A 250 21.31 -0.92 -9.26
CA PRO A 250 21.33 -0.66 -10.69
C PRO A 250 21.24 -1.95 -11.54
N VAL A 251 21.82 -3.05 -11.06
CA VAL A 251 21.79 -4.32 -11.81
C VAL A 251 20.38 -4.92 -11.80
N LEU A 252 19.65 -4.79 -10.69
CA LEU A 252 18.24 -5.18 -10.64
C LEU A 252 17.39 -4.34 -11.59
N ARG A 253 17.61 -3.01 -11.65
CA ARG A 253 16.92 -2.12 -12.59
C ARG A 253 17.08 -2.60 -14.03
N ASP A 254 18.31 -2.90 -14.43
CA ASP A 254 18.62 -3.32 -15.79
C ASP A 254 18.01 -4.71 -16.09
N SER A 255 18.06 -5.63 -15.11
CA SER A 255 17.43 -6.94 -15.22
C SER A 255 15.90 -6.84 -15.37
N LEU A 256 15.25 -6.00 -14.56
CA LEU A 256 13.81 -5.74 -14.66
C LEU A 256 13.44 -5.16 -16.03
N SER A 257 14.26 -4.25 -16.57
CA SER A 257 14.05 -3.67 -17.90
C SER A 257 14.01 -4.77 -18.99
N VAL A 258 14.92 -5.75 -18.91
CA VAL A 258 14.94 -6.89 -19.83
C VAL A 258 13.72 -7.80 -19.63
N TRP A 259 13.33 -8.10 -18.38
CA TRP A 259 12.20 -8.98 -18.11
C TRP A 259 10.86 -8.35 -18.46
N MET A 260 10.77 -7.02 -18.48
CA MET A 260 9.53 -6.32 -18.81
C MET A 260 9.39 -5.95 -20.29
N ALA A 261 10.48 -5.87 -21.03
CA ALA A 261 10.49 -5.48 -22.45
C ALA A 261 9.91 -6.53 -23.40
N ARG A 262 9.64 -7.72 -22.92
CA ARG A 262 9.13 -8.86 -23.71
C ARG A 262 7.66 -9.14 -23.36
#